data_10b379d99b7e397dafda42a3f372eb86
#
_entry.id   10b379d99b7e397dafda42a3f372eb86
#
_cell.length_a   1.000
_cell.length_b   1.000
_cell.length_c   1.000
_cell.angle_alpha   90.00
_cell.angle_beta   90.00
_cell.angle_gamma   90.00
#
_symmetry.space_group_name_H-M   'P 1'
#
loop_
_entity.id
_entity.type
_entity.pdbx_description
1 polymer ?
#
loop_
_entity_poly.entity_id
_entity_poly.type
_entity_poly.pdbx_seq_one_letter_code
_entity_poly.pdbx_strand_id
1 'polypeptide(L)'
;MQEPFALDTLTAADTHACWQLSQVLRWPHREADWQQFITWAKAHGAALAVRADGQLIGCGLAWQWGHDQGSIGMVIVDNAWQRRGIGKRLFKGLLQALEGRDVMLQATAQGRPLYESLGFTAIGHARQFHGHWQPPVEAGPTSSLATDELTRLLQPQDVPALLAYDQRERGLTRPSLLQALLAQMDADERCAVSMDAHGRLCGYGILRRFGRGWVVGPLLADGADRAVALVKRLTQERTGDFVRIDLAAHTCAFPVSHSHSHSHSHSHSHAQAPAQAQAQAQAQAQAQAQAQAGHDRPFGQDHGHDADILADWLQAHGLALVDQPTTMIRLAAPRSDTDAPAGNGPQNAPQARTATVCALAAQALG
;
A
#
# COMPACT_ATOMS: atom_id res chain seq x y z
N MET A 1 -41.06 5.57 -2.96
CA MET A 1 -40.76 4.21 -2.46
C MET A 1 -39.56 4.33 -1.55
N GLN A 2 -39.69 4.03 -0.27
CA GLN A 2 -38.52 3.91 0.61
C GLN A 2 -37.65 2.77 0.10
N GLU A 3 -36.36 3.04 -0.11
CA GLU A 3 -35.41 1.99 -0.46
C GLU A 3 -35.34 0.98 0.70
N PRO A 4 -35.46 -0.32 0.45
CA PRO A 4 -35.71 -1.32 1.49
C PRO A 4 -34.56 -1.50 2.50
N PHE A 5 -33.38 -0.89 2.28
CA PHE A 5 -32.20 -1.02 3.13
C PHE A 5 -31.52 0.34 3.32
N ALA A 6 -31.83 1.06 4.39
CA ALA A 6 -31.17 2.31 4.71
C ALA A 6 -29.69 2.09 5.07
N LEU A 7 -28.83 3.02 4.65
CA LEU A 7 -27.46 3.09 5.15
C LEU A 7 -27.46 3.77 6.52
N ASP A 8 -26.73 3.19 7.44
CA ASP A 8 -26.49 3.69 8.78
C ASP A 8 -24.98 3.75 9.04
N THR A 9 -24.57 4.36 10.13
CA THR A 9 -23.16 4.45 10.52
C THR A 9 -22.82 3.35 11.50
N LEU A 10 -21.67 2.67 11.29
CA LEU A 10 -21.10 1.76 12.29
C LEU A 10 -20.63 2.55 13.52
N THR A 11 -20.83 1.95 14.66
CA THR A 11 -20.36 2.44 15.97
C THR A 11 -19.40 1.45 16.61
N ALA A 12 -18.76 1.83 17.70
CA ALA A 12 -17.93 0.90 18.46
C ALA A 12 -18.74 -0.31 19.02
N ALA A 13 -20.04 -0.13 19.27
CA ALA A 13 -20.92 -1.22 19.71
C ALA A 13 -21.12 -2.30 18.63
N ASP A 14 -20.88 -1.98 17.36
CA ASP A 14 -21.04 -2.92 16.26
C ASP A 14 -19.80 -3.80 16.04
N THR A 15 -18.70 -3.54 16.73
CA THR A 15 -17.43 -4.26 16.56
C THR A 15 -17.59 -5.77 16.60
N HIS A 16 -18.29 -6.28 17.62
CA HIS A 16 -18.53 -7.71 17.77
C HIS A 16 -19.37 -8.29 16.61
N ALA A 17 -20.43 -7.59 16.18
CA ALA A 17 -21.26 -8.03 15.06
C ALA A 17 -20.48 -8.04 13.73
N CYS A 18 -19.63 -7.02 13.48
CA CYS A 18 -18.74 -7.00 12.32
C CYS A 18 -17.74 -8.16 12.35
N TRP A 19 -17.16 -8.44 13.51
CA TRP A 19 -16.28 -9.58 13.71
C TRP A 19 -17.01 -10.89 13.41
N GLN A 20 -18.21 -11.11 13.94
CA GLN A 20 -19.02 -12.29 13.64
C GLN A 20 -19.28 -12.47 12.14
N LEU A 21 -19.66 -11.40 11.41
CA LEU A 21 -19.82 -11.45 9.95
C LEU A 21 -18.54 -11.90 9.26
N SER A 22 -17.37 -11.44 9.71
CA SER A 22 -16.09 -11.85 9.11
C SER A 22 -15.73 -13.31 9.39
N GLN A 23 -16.15 -13.87 10.56
CA GLN A 23 -15.92 -15.28 10.88
C GLN A 23 -16.71 -16.23 9.97
N VAL A 24 -17.94 -15.85 9.55
CA VAL A 24 -18.72 -16.59 8.55
C VAL A 24 -17.97 -16.72 7.22
N LEU A 25 -17.20 -15.69 6.84
CA LEU A 25 -16.34 -15.69 5.66
C LEU A 25 -14.97 -16.33 5.91
N ARG A 26 -14.73 -16.85 7.12
CA ARG A 26 -13.42 -17.39 7.56
C ARG A 26 -12.28 -16.38 7.46
N TRP A 27 -12.57 -15.09 7.53
CA TRP A 27 -11.53 -14.08 7.62
C TRP A 27 -10.86 -14.13 8.98
N PRO A 28 -9.53 -14.05 9.02
CA PRO A 28 -8.79 -14.32 10.27
C PRO A 28 -8.77 -13.15 11.26
N HIS A 29 -9.57 -12.11 11.03
CA HIS A 29 -9.57 -10.91 11.88
C HIS A 29 -9.99 -11.20 13.30
N ARG A 30 -9.36 -10.51 14.27
CA ARG A 30 -9.77 -10.44 15.66
C ARG A 30 -10.79 -9.32 15.85
N GLU A 31 -11.50 -9.34 16.94
CA GLU A 31 -12.41 -8.25 17.29
C GLU A 31 -11.65 -6.92 17.47
N ALA A 32 -10.45 -6.96 18.06
CA ALA A 32 -9.58 -5.78 18.17
C ALA A 32 -9.18 -5.19 16.81
N ASP A 33 -8.96 -6.03 15.78
CA ASP A 33 -8.66 -5.55 14.43
C ASP A 33 -9.87 -4.78 13.85
N TRP A 34 -11.09 -5.28 14.06
CA TRP A 34 -12.31 -4.60 13.65
C TRP A 34 -12.51 -3.27 14.39
N GLN A 35 -12.29 -3.26 15.71
CA GLN A 35 -12.37 -2.03 16.51
C GLN A 35 -11.42 -0.95 15.96
N GLN A 36 -10.19 -1.33 15.67
CA GLN A 36 -9.18 -0.43 15.11
C GLN A 36 -9.61 0.10 13.73
N PHE A 37 -10.06 -0.77 12.84
CA PHE A 37 -10.52 -0.40 11.50
C PHE A 37 -11.72 0.55 11.53
N ILE A 38 -12.72 0.28 12.35
CA ILE A 38 -13.89 1.15 12.51
C ILE A 38 -13.45 2.51 13.06
N THR A 39 -12.59 2.54 14.07
CA THR A 39 -12.07 3.77 14.65
C THR A 39 -11.37 4.63 13.61
N TRP A 40 -10.50 4.04 12.80
CA TRP A 40 -9.80 4.77 11.73
C TRP A 40 -10.73 5.21 10.62
N ALA A 41 -11.67 4.37 10.18
CA ALA A 41 -12.63 4.74 9.15
C ALA A 41 -13.55 5.89 9.60
N LYS A 42 -13.94 5.94 10.87
CA LYS A 42 -14.71 7.06 11.42
C LYS A 42 -13.91 8.36 11.53
N ALA A 43 -12.62 8.27 11.80
CA ALA A 43 -11.75 9.44 11.90
C ALA A 43 -11.32 10.00 10.53
N HIS A 44 -11.19 9.13 9.51
CA HIS A 44 -10.58 9.46 8.24
C HIS A 44 -11.37 8.97 7.02
N GLY A 45 -12.68 8.80 7.10
CA GLY A 45 -13.47 8.31 5.98
C GLY A 45 -14.91 7.98 6.35
N ALA A 46 -15.35 6.73 6.09
CA ALA A 46 -16.69 6.29 6.41
C ALA A 46 -16.72 4.84 6.92
N ALA A 47 -17.59 4.60 7.89
CA ALA A 47 -17.89 3.28 8.41
C ALA A 47 -19.41 3.06 8.30
N LEU A 48 -19.86 2.25 7.35
CA LEU A 48 -21.27 2.10 6.99
C LEU A 48 -21.83 0.73 7.42
N ALA A 49 -23.08 0.75 7.80
CA ALA A 49 -23.88 -0.40 8.19
C ALA A 49 -25.17 -0.49 7.38
N VAL A 50 -25.68 -1.71 7.21
CA VAL A 50 -27.07 -1.99 6.85
C VAL A 50 -27.64 -2.91 7.90
N ARG A 51 -28.87 -2.58 8.36
CA ARG A 51 -29.56 -3.34 9.40
C ARG A 51 -30.93 -3.84 8.90
N ALA A 52 -31.32 -4.96 9.44
CA ALA A 52 -32.69 -5.48 9.34
C ALA A 52 -33.15 -5.88 10.75
N ASP A 53 -34.31 -5.40 11.16
CA ASP A 53 -34.85 -5.64 12.50
C ASP A 53 -33.84 -5.37 13.65
N GLY A 54 -33.05 -4.31 13.48
CA GLY A 54 -31.99 -3.92 14.41
C GLY A 54 -30.68 -4.72 14.32
N GLN A 55 -30.65 -5.85 13.59
CA GLN A 55 -29.47 -6.67 13.41
C GLN A 55 -28.58 -6.16 12.27
N LEU A 56 -27.26 -6.19 12.45
CA LEU A 56 -26.29 -5.89 11.41
C LEU A 56 -26.28 -7.01 10.36
N ILE A 57 -26.68 -6.69 9.13
CA ILE A 57 -26.70 -7.62 8.00
C ILE A 57 -25.68 -7.31 6.92
N GLY A 58 -25.01 -6.18 7.03
CA GLY A 58 -23.91 -5.80 6.14
C GLY A 58 -23.16 -4.60 6.65
N CYS A 59 -21.88 -4.53 6.32
CA CYS A 59 -20.99 -3.44 6.70
C CYS A 59 -19.95 -3.17 5.60
N GLY A 60 -19.27 -2.02 5.70
CA GLY A 60 -18.15 -1.69 4.85
C GLY A 60 -17.44 -0.43 5.34
N LEU A 61 -16.15 -0.32 5.02
CA LEU A 61 -15.28 0.73 5.49
C LEU A 61 -14.58 1.43 4.33
N ALA A 62 -14.38 2.72 4.46
CA ALA A 62 -13.59 3.55 3.55
C ALA A 62 -12.64 4.43 4.33
N TRP A 63 -11.43 4.65 3.78
CA TRP A 63 -10.41 5.52 4.35
C TRP A 63 -9.91 6.50 3.31
N GLN A 64 -9.72 7.73 3.71
CA GLN A 64 -9.13 8.82 2.92
C GLN A 64 -7.63 8.89 3.21
N TRP A 65 -6.84 9.01 2.14
CA TRP A 65 -5.39 9.18 2.20
C TRP A 65 -5.03 10.50 1.52
N GLY A 66 -4.59 11.48 2.31
CA GLY A 66 -4.38 12.84 1.80
C GLY A 66 -5.63 13.44 1.17
N HIS A 67 -5.45 14.17 0.06
CA HIS A 67 -6.53 14.85 -0.64
C HIS A 67 -7.11 14.06 -1.81
N ASP A 68 -6.29 13.19 -2.44
CA ASP A 68 -6.57 12.66 -3.77
C ASP A 68 -6.79 11.15 -3.79
N GLN A 69 -6.61 10.47 -2.67
CA GLN A 69 -6.60 9.01 -2.63
C GLN A 69 -7.51 8.48 -1.54
N GLY A 70 -7.94 7.22 -1.72
CA GLY A 70 -8.70 6.50 -0.73
C GLY A 70 -8.65 5.00 -0.94
N SER A 71 -9.09 4.25 0.06
CA SER A 71 -9.27 2.81 -0.04
C SER A 71 -10.63 2.40 0.50
N ILE A 72 -11.17 1.29 -0.04
CA ILE A 72 -12.38 0.64 0.45
C ILE A 72 -12.03 -0.79 0.82
N GLY A 73 -12.49 -1.22 1.99
CA GLY A 73 -12.31 -2.59 2.44
C GLY A 73 -13.39 -3.02 3.43
N MET A 74 -13.24 -4.25 3.93
CA MET A 74 -14.13 -4.82 4.97
C MET A 74 -15.62 -4.81 4.55
N VAL A 75 -15.90 -4.90 3.25
CA VAL A 75 -17.28 -4.95 2.73
C VAL A 75 -17.81 -6.37 2.86
N ILE A 76 -18.77 -6.55 3.73
CA ILE A 76 -19.39 -7.84 4.01
C ILE A 76 -20.91 -7.68 3.97
N VAL A 77 -21.59 -8.68 3.40
CA VAL A 77 -23.04 -8.86 3.51
C VAL A 77 -23.30 -10.27 3.99
N ASP A 78 -24.12 -10.41 5.02
CA ASP A 78 -24.55 -11.70 5.55
C ASP A 78 -25.09 -12.59 4.43
N ASN A 79 -24.72 -13.88 4.43
CA ASN A 79 -25.04 -14.83 3.37
C ASN A 79 -26.55 -14.95 3.12
N ALA A 80 -27.39 -14.86 4.16
CA ALA A 80 -28.84 -14.91 4.05
C ALA A 80 -29.43 -13.66 3.36
N TRP A 81 -28.65 -12.57 3.28
CA TRP A 81 -29.07 -11.28 2.75
C TRP A 81 -28.38 -10.91 1.43
N GLN A 82 -27.51 -11.76 0.90
CA GLN A 82 -26.84 -11.53 -0.37
C GLN A 82 -27.82 -11.52 -1.56
N ARG A 83 -27.36 -10.97 -2.69
CA ARG A 83 -28.14 -10.84 -3.96
C ARG A 83 -29.41 -9.98 -3.86
N ARG A 84 -29.54 -9.16 -2.80
CA ARG A 84 -30.62 -8.18 -2.61
C ARG A 84 -30.18 -6.74 -2.85
N GLY A 85 -29.01 -6.53 -3.46
CA GLY A 85 -28.48 -5.18 -3.76
C GLY A 85 -27.74 -4.49 -2.60
N ILE A 86 -27.69 -5.10 -1.41
CA ILE A 86 -27.09 -4.50 -0.19
C ILE A 86 -25.61 -4.15 -0.41
N GLY A 87 -24.83 -5.08 -0.96
CA GLY A 87 -23.39 -4.85 -1.23
C GLY A 87 -23.17 -3.68 -2.19
N LYS A 88 -23.98 -3.57 -3.27
CA LYS A 88 -23.90 -2.44 -4.20
C LYS A 88 -24.27 -1.12 -3.53
N ARG A 89 -25.24 -1.12 -2.63
CA ARG A 89 -25.67 0.07 -1.89
C ARG A 89 -24.58 0.53 -0.92
N LEU A 90 -24.05 -0.38 -0.09
CA LEU A 90 -22.91 -0.10 0.80
C LEU A 90 -21.75 0.50 0.01
N PHE A 91 -21.38 -0.14 -1.08
CA PHE A 91 -20.24 0.28 -1.87
C PHE A 91 -20.44 1.66 -2.51
N LYS A 92 -21.65 1.97 -2.99
CA LYS A 92 -21.98 3.32 -3.49
C LYS A 92 -21.87 4.39 -2.39
N GLY A 93 -22.35 4.10 -1.18
CA GLY A 93 -22.22 5.02 -0.04
C GLY A 93 -20.75 5.26 0.35
N LEU A 94 -19.91 4.20 0.33
CA LEU A 94 -18.47 4.32 0.57
C LEU A 94 -17.78 5.14 -0.52
N LEU A 95 -18.13 4.93 -1.79
CA LEU A 95 -17.62 5.75 -2.90
C LEU A 95 -18.01 7.22 -2.79
N GLN A 96 -19.23 7.51 -2.30
CA GLN A 96 -19.67 8.88 -2.06
C GLN A 96 -18.80 9.57 -0.99
N ALA A 97 -18.41 8.85 0.08
CA ALA A 97 -17.48 9.36 1.08
C ALA A 97 -16.06 9.61 0.55
N LEU A 98 -15.71 9.00 -0.60
CA LEU A 98 -14.44 9.15 -1.30
C LEU A 98 -14.57 9.92 -2.62
N GLU A 99 -15.60 10.76 -2.77
CA GLU A 99 -15.82 11.50 -4.00
C GLU A 99 -14.61 12.37 -4.36
N GLY A 100 -14.27 12.40 -5.67
CA GLY A 100 -13.12 13.16 -6.19
C GLY A 100 -11.74 12.53 -5.88
N ARG A 101 -11.69 11.28 -5.41
CA ARG A 101 -10.46 10.56 -5.05
C ARG A 101 -10.24 9.35 -5.95
N ASP A 102 -8.98 9.04 -6.21
CA ASP A 102 -8.59 7.75 -6.73
C ASP A 102 -8.79 6.69 -5.64
N VAL A 103 -9.53 5.63 -5.93
CA VAL A 103 -9.92 4.65 -4.92
C VAL A 103 -9.34 3.28 -5.25
N MET A 104 -8.64 2.68 -4.28
CA MET A 104 -8.06 1.35 -4.40
C MET A 104 -8.75 0.35 -3.47
N LEU A 105 -8.77 -0.92 -3.87
CA LEU A 105 -9.24 -2.03 -3.05
C LEU A 105 -8.54 -3.34 -3.41
N GLN A 106 -8.66 -4.32 -2.50
CA GLN A 106 -8.30 -5.71 -2.76
C GLN A 106 -9.58 -6.52 -2.95
N ALA A 107 -9.81 -6.99 -4.17
CA ALA A 107 -11.02 -7.69 -4.54
C ALA A 107 -10.89 -9.20 -4.30
N THR A 108 -11.85 -9.78 -3.57
CA THR A 108 -12.08 -11.22 -3.62
C THR A 108 -12.68 -11.61 -4.98
N ALA A 109 -12.54 -12.88 -5.39
CA ALA A 109 -13.14 -13.37 -6.62
C ALA A 109 -14.66 -13.12 -6.67
N GLN A 110 -15.36 -13.24 -5.53
CA GLN A 110 -16.79 -12.99 -5.42
C GLN A 110 -17.16 -11.50 -5.57
N GLY A 111 -16.33 -10.59 -5.05
CA GLY A 111 -16.59 -9.14 -5.09
C GLY A 111 -16.22 -8.47 -6.41
N ARG A 112 -15.27 -9.03 -7.14
CA ARG A 112 -14.70 -8.46 -8.36
C ARG A 112 -15.74 -8.02 -9.41
N PRO A 113 -16.77 -8.83 -9.78
CA PRO A 113 -17.74 -8.40 -10.78
C PRO A 113 -18.53 -7.15 -10.37
N LEU A 114 -18.82 -7.00 -9.07
CA LEU A 114 -19.46 -5.79 -8.57
C LEU A 114 -18.56 -4.56 -8.77
N TYR A 115 -17.26 -4.67 -8.44
CA TYR A 115 -16.31 -3.55 -8.53
C TYR A 115 -16.08 -3.16 -9.99
N GLU A 116 -15.93 -4.11 -10.89
CA GLU A 116 -15.84 -3.86 -12.34
C GLU A 116 -17.09 -3.11 -12.85
N SER A 117 -18.30 -3.49 -12.40
CA SER A 117 -19.53 -2.77 -12.75
C SER A 117 -19.62 -1.34 -12.23
N LEU A 118 -18.76 -0.97 -11.26
CA LEU A 118 -18.64 0.37 -10.66
C LEU A 118 -17.43 1.15 -11.18
N GLY A 119 -16.78 0.67 -12.25
CA GLY A 119 -15.69 1.36 -12.94
C GLY A 119 -14.31 1.10 -12.35
N PHE A 120 -14.12 0.05 -11.55
CA PHE A 120 -12.81 -0.37 -11.11
C PHE A 120 -12.12 -1.22 -12.17
N THR A 121 -10.82 -1.03 -12.35
CA THR A 121 -9.96 -1.83 -13.22
C THR A 121 -8.91 -2.56 -12.41
N ALA A 122 -8.59 -3.79 -12.80
CA ALA A 122 -7.52 -4.56 -12.18
C ALA A 122 -6.15 -3.98 -12.57
N ILE A 123 -5.26 -3.84 -11.58
CA ILE A 123 -3.88 -3.33 -11.77
C ILE A 123 -2.82 -4.31 -11.28
N GLY A 124 -3.21 -5.45 -10.72
CA GLY A 124 -2.32 -6.48 -10.23
C GLY A 124 -2.95 -7.36 -9.15
N HIS A 125 -2.12 -8.04 -8.39
CA HIS A 125 -2.55 -8.92 -7.30
C HIS A 125 -1.67 -8.70 -6.07
N ALA A 126 -2.26 -8.63 -4.88
CA ALA A 126 -1.50 -8.80 -3.67
C ALA A 126 -1.21 -10.31 -3.47
N ARG A 127 -0.01 -10.65 -3.01
CA ARG A 127 0.39 -12.04 -2.71
C ARG A 127 0.43 -12.21 -1.20
N GLN A 128 -0.48 -12.99 -0.65
CA GLN A 128 -0.56 -13.26 0.78
C GLN A 128 0.23 -14.49 1.14
N PHE A 129 1.28 -14.30 1.92
CA PHE A 129 2.08 -15.37 2.49
C PHE A 129 1.75 -15.53 3.98
N HIS A 130 1.54 -16.76 4.43
CA HIS A 130 1.47 -17.05 5.84
C HIS A 130 1.88 -18.48 6.19
N GLY A 131 2.24 -18.69 7.45
CA GLY A 131 2.64 -20.00 7.98
C GLY A 131 3.28 -19.88 9.35
N HIS A 132 3.86 -20.96 9.82
CA HIS A 132 4.65 -20.95 11.03
C HIS A 132 6.10 -20.59 10.70
N TRP A 133 6.55 -19.47 11.27
CA TRP A 133 7.85 -18.90 10.96
C TRP A 133 9.00 -19.85 11.35
N GLN A 134 9.86 -20.12 10.39
CA GLN A 134 11.09 -20.88 10.60
C GLN A 134 12.28 -19.95 10.38
N PRO A 135 13.17 -19.79 11.37
CA PRO A 135 14.34 -18.92 11.21
C PRO A 135 15.25 -19.49 10.12
N PRO A 136 16.03 -18.62 9.45
CA PRO A 136 17.06 -19.09 8.54
C PRO A 136 17.98 -20.11 9.22
N VAL A 137 18.13 -21.29 8.62
CA VAL A 137 19.22 -22.18 9.00
C VAL A 137 20.50 -21.47 8.58
N GLU A 138 21.44 -21.28 9.53
CA GLU A 138 22.71 -20.62 9.25
C GLU A 138 23.48 -21.40 8.17
N ALA A 139 23.28 -21.06 6.91
CA ALA A 139 24.18 -21.35 5.78
C ALA A 139 23.56 -20.92 4.45
N GLY A 140 23.84 -19.73 4.03
CA GLY A 140 23.63 -19.27 2.66
C GLY A 140 23.86 -17.76 2.56
N PRO A 141 24.58 -17.27 1.55
CA PRO A 141 24.88 -15.85 1.36
C PRO A 141 23.66 -15.13 0.76
N THR A 142 22.57 -14.98 1.53
CA THR A 142 21.33 -14.37 0.99
C THR A 142 21.02 -12.97 1.55
N SER A 143 21.79 -12.47 2.50
CA SER A 143 21.88 -11.03 2.78
C SER A 143 23.35 -10.68 2.91
N SER A 144 23.80 -9.58 2.33
CA SER A 144 25.15 -9.12 2.60
C SER A 144 25.23 -8.78 4.08
N LEU A 145 26.25 -9.25 4.79
CA LEU A 145 26.50 -8.93 6.20
C LEU A 145 26.38 -7.42 6.45
N ALA A 146 26.78 -6.60 5.49
CA ALA A 146 26.70 -5.15 5.55
C ALA A 146 25.23 -4.64 5.61
N THR A 147 24.29 -5.31 4.99
CA THR A 147 22.86 -4.90 5.04
C THR A 147 22.21 -5.27 6.37
N ASP A 148 22.57 -6.43 6.95
CA ASP A 148 22.09 -6.83 8.26
C ASP A 148 22.59 -5.89 9.36
N GLU A 149 23.86 -5.45 9.29
CA GLU A 149 24.46 -4.48 10.24
C GLU A 149 23.79 -3.10 10.21
N LEU A 150 23.27 -2.67 9.05
CA LEU A 150 22.59 -1.40 8.86
C LEU A 150 21.07 -1.48 9.18
N THR A 151 20.58 -2.64 9.59
CA THR A 151 19.17 -2.87 9.93
C THR A 151 19.01 -3.02 11.46
N ARG A 152 18.23 -2.12 12.04
CA ARG A 152 18.03 -2.03 13.50
C ARG A 152 16.57 -1.72 13.86
N LEU A 153 16.24 -1.84 15.14
CA LEU A 153 14.94 -1.36 15.63
C LEU A 153 14.84 0.18 15.51
N LEU A 154 13.62 0.64 15.25
CA LEU A 154 13.28 2.06 15.17
C LEU A 154 13.65 2.77 16.46
N GLN A 155 14.20 3.96 16.34
CA GLN A 155 14.42 4.91 17.42
C GLN A 155 13.50 6.13 17.24
N PRO A 156 13.13 6.86 18.31
CA PRO A 156 12.20 7.99 18.20
C PRO A 156 12.63 9.06 17.19
N GLN A 157 13.94 9.31 17.05
CA GLN A 157 14.48 10.26 16.07
C GLN A 157 14.33 9.83 14.62
N ASP A 158 14.07 8.56 14.34
CA ASP A 158 13.90 8.04 12.97
C ASP A 158 12.47 8.30 12.41
N VAL A 159 11.49 8.54 13.29
CA VAL A 159 10.08 8.66 12.91
C VAL A 159 9.85 9.69 11.82
N PRO A 160 10.40 10.92 11.85
CA PRO A 160 10.20 11.87 10.76
C PRO A 160 10.73 11.36 9.41
N ALA A 161 11.90 10.70 9.41
CA ALA A 161 12.49 10.12 8.20
C ALA A 161 11.65 8.95 7.67
N LEU A 162 11.10 8.11 8.55
CA LEU A 162 10.20 7.01 8.19
C LEU A 162 8.93 7.53 7.52
N LEU A 163 8.27 8.55 8.09
CA LEU A 163 7.05 9.13 7.53
C LEU A 163 7.31 9.76 6.15
N ALA A 164 8.44 10.47 5.99
CA ALA A 164 8.84 11.04 4.71
C ALA A 164 9.16 9.96 3.66
N TYR A 165 9.82 8.88 4.06
CA TYR A 165 10.12 7.74 3.20
C TYR A 165 8.84 7.04 2.74
N ASP A 166 7.91 6.71 3.65
CA ASP A 166 6.64 6.07 3.29
C ASP A 166 5.84 6.92 2.30
N GLN A 167 5.72 8.21 2.55
CA GLN A 167 4.98 9.13 1.67
C GLN A 167 5.61 9.18 0.27
N ARG A 168 6.94 9.24 0.19
CA ARG A 168 7.66 9.28 -1.10
C ARG A 168 7.53 7.97 -1.87
N GLU A 169 7.79 6.84 -1.21
CA GLU A 169 7.89 5.53 -1.88
C GLU A 169 6.51 4.92 -2.11
N ARG A 170 5.62 4.97 -1.12
CA ARG A 170 4.26 4.42 -1.26
C ARG A 170 3.36 5.32 -2.09
N GLY A 171 3.60 6.64 -2.08
CA GLY A 171 2.76 7.63 -2.73
C GLY A 171 1.38 7.78 -2.09
N LEU A 172 1.18 7.27 -0.88
CA LEU A 172 0.00 7.47 -0.06
C LEU A 172 0.32 8.46 1.06
N THR A 173 -0.50 9.49 1.21
CA THR A 173 -0.38 10.42 2.33
C THR A 173 -1.10 9.84 3.55
N ARG A 174 -0.41 9.00 4.31
CA ARG A 174 -0.96 8.29 5.48
C ARG A 174 -0.16 8.44 6.78
N PRO A 175 0.40 9.62 7.11
CA PRO A 175 1.22 9.77 8.32
C PRO A 175 0.45 9.46 9.59
N SER A 176 -0.83 9.82 9.68
CA SER A 176 -1.69 9.52 10.83
C SER A 176 -1.86 8.02 11.09
N LEU A 177 -1.96 7.20 10.03
CA LEU A 177 -2.00 5.75 10.15
C LEU A 177 -0.70 5.21 10.76
N LEU A 178 0.45 5.62 10.21
CA LEU A 178 1.75 5.16 10.69
C LEU A 178 2.02 5.61 12.12
N GLN A 179 1.72 6.87 12.46
CA GLN A 179 1.83 7.38 13.82
C GLN A 179 0.94 6.60 14.79
N ALA A 180 -0.30 6.28 14.40
CA ALA A 180 -1.20 5.48 15.22
C ALA A 180 -0.67 4.05 15.42
N LEU A 181 -0.15 3.41 14.37
CA LEU A 181 0.47 2.08 14.48
C LEU A 181 1.67 2.11 15.43
N LEU A 182 2.56 3.09 15.29
CA LEU A 182 3.73 3.22 16.16
C LEU A 182 3.38 3.56 17.62
N ALA A 183 2.38 4.41 17.84
CA ALA A 183 1.94 4.81 19.18
C ALA A 183 1.18 3.72 19.96
N GLN A 184 0.56 2.77 19.23
CA GLN A 184 -0.23 1.67 19.82
C GLN A 184 0.58 0.37 19.99
N MET A 185 1.86 0.38 19.58
CA MET A 185 2.72 -0.81 19.69
C MET A 185 2.85 -1.25 21.16
N ASP A 186 2.60 -2.51 21.40
CA ASP A 186 2.89 -3.15 22.69
C ASP A 186 4.36 -3.62 22.80
N ALA A 187 4.75 -4.20 23.92
CA ALA A 187 6.11 -4.63 24.19
C ALA A 187 6.60 -5.75 23.23
N ASP A 188 5.67 -6.49 22.63
CA ASP A 188 5.96 -7.60 21.72
C ASP A 188 5.99 -7.15 20.25
N GLU A 189 5.40 -6.00 19.92
CA GLU A 189 5.35 -5.43 18.60
C GLU A 189 6.62 -4.63 18.31
N ARG A 190 7.03 -4.57 17.04
CA ARG A 190 8.33 -3.99 16.67
C ARG A 190 8.24 -3.23 15.37
N CYS A 191 8.99 -2.13 15.31
CA CYS A 191 9.33 -1.48 14.05
C CYS A 191 10.85 -1.55 13.83
N ALA A 192 11.27 -1.89 12.63
CA ALA A 192 12.66 -1.90 12.22
C ALA A 192 12.88 -0.97 11.04
N VAL A 193 14.08 -0.42 10.94
CA VAL A 193 14.55 0.46 9.86
C VAL A 193 15.84 -0.07 9.28
N SER A 194 16.02 0.11 7.97
CA SER A 194 17.27 -0.17 7.26
C SER A 194 17.85 1.14 6.74
N MET A 195 19.14 1.37 7.00
CA MET A 195 19.85 2.57 6.60
C MET A 195 20.86 2.27 5.50
N ASP A 196 21.32 3.29 4.77
CA ASP A 196 22.52 3.16 3.96
C ASP A 196 23.78 3.57 4.77
N ALA A 197 24.96 3.44 4.15
CA ALA A 197 26.24 3.81 4.78
C ALA A 197 26.34 5.31 5.15
N HIS A 198 25.45 6.15 4.64
CA HIS A 198 25.38 7.59 4.93
C HIS A 198 24.31 7.93 5.99
N GLY A 199 23.66 6.91 6.58
CA GLY A 199 22.60 7.09 7.57
C GLY A 199 21.24 7.52 6.97
N ARG A 200 21.04 7.39 5.64
CA ARG A 200 19.77 7.65 4.99
C ARG A 200 18.87 6.41 5.11
N LEU A 201 17.59 6.61 5.43
CA LEU A 201 16.62 5.55 5.53
C LEU A 201 16.27 4.98 4.13
N CYS A 202 16.45 3.69 3.97
CA CYS A 202 16.26 2.91 2.74
C CYS A 202 15.26 1.76 2.90
N GLY A 203 14.58 1.68 4.04
CA GLY A 203 13.53 0.73 4.28
C GLY A 203 13.04 0.75 5.72
N TYR A 204 11.82 0.28 5.92
CA TYR A 204 11.24 0.05 7.24
C TYR A 204 10.21 -1.08 7.19
N GLY A 205 9.92 -1.66 8.34
CA GLY A 205 8.83 -2.62 8.50
C GLY A 205 8.28 -2.61 9.91
N ILE A 206 7.01 -2.99 10.04
CA ILE A 206 6.32 -3.11 11.34
C ILE A 206 5.84 -4.55 11.51
N LEU A 207 6.21 -5.17 12.62
CA LEU A 207 5.64 -6.43 13.11
C LEU A 207 4.62 -6.12 14.18
N ARG A 208 3.39 -6.57 13.99
CA ARG A 208 2.29 -6.33 14.93
C ARG A 208 1.33 -7.50 15.03
N ARG A 209 0.56 -7.56 16.10
CA ARG A 209 -0.50 -8.57 16.25
C ARG A 209 -1.64 -8.25 15.29
N PHE A 210 -2.03 -9.25 14.50
CA PHE A 210 -3.14 -9.15 13.57
C PHE A 210 -3.68 -10.53 13.19
N GLY A 211 -4.99 -10.67 13.18
CA GLY A 211 -5.62 -11.93 12.80
C GLY A 211 -5.18 -13.10 13.69
N ARG A 212 -4.68 -14.16 13.06
CA ARG A 212 -4.31 -15.40 13.77
C ARG A 212 -2.99 -15.33 14.55
N GLY A 213 -2.20 -14.27 14.35
CA GLY A 213 -0.88 -14.18 14.97
C GLY A 213 -0.22 -12.86 14.69
N TRP A 214 0.87 -12.87 13.94
CA TRP A 214 1.68 -11.72 13.62
C TRP A 214 1.52 -11.34 12.15
N VAL A 215 1.57 -10.05 11.84
CA VAL A 215 1.72 -9.55 10.48
C VAL A 215 2.96 -8.68 10.39
N VAL A 216 3.77 -8.88 9.35
CA VAL A 216 4.78 -7.93 8.93
C VAL A 216 4.13 -7.03 7.89
N GLY A 217 3.80 -5.82 8.29
CA GLY A 217 3.13 -4.83 7.44
C GLY A 217 2.69 -3.58 8.22
N PRO A 218 2.95 -2.36 7.63
CA PRO A 218 3.59 -2.15 6.32
C PRO A 218 5.07 -2.53 6.31
N LEU A 219 5.58 -2.87 5.12
CA LEU A 219 7.00 -3.06 4.83
C LEU A 219 7.30 -2.33 3.51
N LEU A 220 8.33 -1.51 3.51
CA LEU A 220 8.87 -0.86 2.31
C LEU A 220 10.39 -0.97 2.34
N ALA A 221 11.01 -1.32 1.21
CA ALA A 221 12.47 -1.46 1.15
C ALA A 221 13.02 -1.18 -0.26
N ASP A 222 14.18 -0.57 -0.32
CA ASP A 222 15.00 -0.40 -1.51
C ASP A 222 15.76 -1.70 -1.79
N GLY A 223 15.07 -2.69 -2.38
CA GLY A 223 15.62 -3.99 -2.76
C GLY A 223 15.29 -5.16 -1.84
N ALA A 224 15.42 -6.36 -2.39
CA ALA A 224 15.12 -7.62 -1.73
C ALA A 224 15.99 -7.88 -0.49
N ASP A 225 17.29 -7.57 -0.55
CA ASP A 225 18.23 -7.79 0.56
C ASP A 225 17.81 -7.02 1.82
N ARG A 226 17.37 -5.75 1.64
CA ARG A 226 16.89 -4.92 2.76
C ARG A 226 15.56 -5.43 3.30
N ALA A 227 14.67 -5.88 2.42
CA ALA A 227 13.39 -6.46 2.82
C ALA A 227 13.62 -7.75 3.65
N VAL A 228 14.52 -8.61 3.22
CA VAL A 228 14.92 -9.83 3.94
C VAL A 228 15.53 -9.47 5.30
N ALA A 229 16.46 -8.51 5.37
CA ALA A 229 17.09 -8.07 6.62
C ALA A 229 16.05 -7.50 7.60
N LEU A 230 15.09 -6.70 7.10
CA LEU A 230 13.99 -6.17 7.91
C LEU A 230 13.09 -7.30 8.46
N VAL A 231 12.68 -8.26 7.62
CA VAL A 231 11.86 -9.40 8.06
C VAL A 231 12.61 -10.23 9.10
N LYS A 232 13.89 -10.57 8.88
CA LYS A 232 14.73 -11.26 9.87
C LYS A 232 14.74 -10.52 11.20
N ARG A 233 15.02 -9.21 11.17
CA ARG A 233 15.11 -8.38 12.38
C ARG A 233 13.81 -8.34 13.16
N LEU A 234 12.68 -8.28 12.45
CA LEU A 234 11.35 -8.23 13.05
C LEU A 234 10.93 -9.56 13.66
N THR A 235 11.29 -10.68 13.01
CA THR A 235 10.81 -12.02 13.35
C THR A 235 11.81 -12.87 14.15
N GLN A 236 12.95 -12.32 14.54
CA GLN A 236 14.05 -13.06 15.20
C GLN A 236 13.61 -13.86 16.46
N GLU A 237 12.58 -13.39 17.19
CA GLU A 237 12.05 -14.03 18.38
C GLU A 237 10.67 -14.70 18.15
N ARG A 238 10.33 -14.98 16.89
CA ARG A 238 9.02 -15.49 16.47
C ARG A 238 9.06 -16.91 15.89
N THR A 239 10.12 -17.66 16.19
CA THR A 239 10.24 -19.06 15.75
C THR A 239 9.04 -19.89 16.16
N GLY A 240 8.39 -20.53 15.18
CA GLY A 240 7.17 -21.31 15.40
C GLY A 240 5.88 -20.51 15.47
N ASP A 241 5.94 -19.17 15.60
CA ASP A 241 4.75 -18.32 15.59
C ASP A 241 4.11 -18.27 14.20
N PHE A 242 2.80 -18.05 14.17
CA PHE A 242 2.10 -17.77 12.91
C PHE A 242 2.41 -16.35 12.45
N VAL A 243 2.99 -16.23 11.25
CA VAL A 243 3.35 -14.95 10.63
C VAL A 243 2.67 -14.83 9.27
N ARG A 244 2.23 -13.61 8.94
CA ARG A 244 1.64 -13.22 7.65
C ARG A 244 2.38 -12.03 7.06
N ILE A 245 2.57 -12.05 5.73
CA ILE A 245 3.08 -10.92 4.95
C ILE A 245 2.27 -10.85 3.66
N ASP A 246 1.71 -9.67 3.33
CA ASP A 246 0.95 -9.43 2.11
C ASP A 246 1.77 -8.56 1.15
N LEU A 247 2.49 -9.16 0.22
CA LEU A 247 3.27 -8.42 -0.77
C LEU A 247 2.33 -7.75 -1.78
N ALA A 248 2.52 -6.44 -1.98
CA ALA A 248 1.80 -5.71 -3.02
C ALA A 248 2.25 -6.15 -4.42
N ALA A 249 1.33 -6.08 -5.39
CA ALA A 249 1.69 -6.31 -6.79
C ALA A 249 2.55 -5.16 -7.32
N HIS A 250 3.40 -5.47 -8.25
CA HIS A 250 4.22 -4.72 -9.21
C HIS A 250 4.56 -3.22 -8.97
N THR A 251 3.85 -2.45 -8.15
CA THR A 251 4.18 -1.07 -7.84
C THR A 251 3.94 -0.79 -6.37
N CYS A 252 4.98 -0.37 -5.68
CA CYS A 252 4.83 0.18 -4.32
C CYS A 252 3.97 1.45 -4.32
N ALA A 253 3.73 2.03 -5.48
CA ALA A 253 3.08 3.30 -5.64
C ALA A 253 1.61 3.20 -6.02
N PHE A 254 0.81 4.08 -5.45
CA PHE A 254 -0.51 4.40 -5.98
C PHE A 254 -0.32 4.97 -7.39
N PRO A 255 -1.05 4.51 -8.44
CA PRO A 255 -0.93 5.10 -9.76
C PRO A 255 -1.31 6.58 -9.69
N VAL A 256 -0.39 7.46 -10.04
CA VAL A 256 -0.68 8.91 -10.08
C VAL A 256 -1.30 9.23 -11.43
N SER A 257 -2.47 9.88 -11.44
CA SER A 257 -3.06 10.42 -12.65
C SER A 257 -2.14 11.52 -13.21
N HIS A 258 -1.37 11.20 -14.25
CA HIS A 258 -0.61 12.21 -14.97
C HIS A 258 -1.58 12.98 -15.85
N SER A 259 -1.89 14.22 -15.50
CA SER A 259 -2.49 15.17 -16.44
C SER A 259 -1.46 15.43 -17.55
N HIS A 260 -1.67 14.80 -18.70
CA HIS A 260 -0.87 15.05 -19.90
C HIS A 260 -1.23 16.42 -20.46
N SER A 261 -0.47 17.43 -20.08
CA SER A 261 -0.45 18.69 -20.84
C SER A 261 0.45 18.49 -22.05
N HIS A 262 -0.12 18.10 -23.20
CA HIS A 262 0.55 18.19 -24.48
C HIS A 262 0.62 19.65 -24.93
N SER A 263 1.73 20.31 -24.64
CA SER A 263 2.07 21.56 -25.30
C SER A 263 2.91 21.23 -26.55
N HIS A 264 2.24 21.18 -27.70
CA HIS A 264 2.93 21.25 -29.01
C HIS A 264 3.36 22.69 -29.25
N SER A 265 4.66 22.97 -29.15
CA SER A 265 5.24 24.18 -29.73
C SER A 265 6.19 23.77 -30.86
N HIS A 266 5.73 23.91 -32.09
CA HIS A 266 6.59 23.95 -33.27
C HIS A 266 7.19 25.34 -33.36
N SER A 267 8.51 25.44 -33.37
CA SER A 267 9.21 26.60 -33.97
C SER A 267 10.47 26.11 -34.65
N HIS A 268 10.44 26.23 -35.99
CA HIS A 268 11.62 26.10 -36.83
C HIS A 268 12.41 27.41 -36.82
N SER A 269 13.71 27.35 -36.58
CA SER A 269 14.64 28.35 -37.10
C SER A 269 16.01 27.70 -37.31
N HIS A 270 16.44 27.72 -38.58
CA HIS A 270 17.78 27.34 -39.02
C HIS A 270 18.76 28.47 -38.73
N ALA A 271 19.85 28.14 -37.99
CA ALA A 271 21.08 28.93 -38.05
C ALA A 271 22.27 27.97 -37.96
N GLN A 272 23.15 28.03 -38.99
CA GLN A 272 24.40 27.28 -39.07
C GLN A 272 25.44 27.89 -38.12
N ALA A 273 26.06 27.08 -37.24
CA ALA A 273 27.17 27.45 -36.38
C ALA A 273 28.49 26.81 -36.85
N PRO A 274 29.67 27.44 -36.60
CA PRO A 274 30.97 27.02 -37.14
C PRO A 274 31.51 25.72 -36.50
N ALA A 275 32.31 24.97 -37.27
CA ALA A 275 32.74 23.59 -37.03
C ALA A 275 33.42 23.29 -35.65
N GLN A 276 34.03 24.28 -35.01
CA GLN A 276 34.66 24.08 -33.68
C GLN A 276 33.64 23.98 -32.52
N ALA A 277 32.47 24.61 -32.67
CA ALA A 277 31.38 24.48 -31.68
C ALA A 277 30.70 23.12 -31.79
N GLN A 278 30.71 22.48 -32.94
CA GLN A 278 30.13 21.15 -33.14
C GLN A 278 30.96 20.04 -32.46
N ALA A 279 32.30 20.14 -32.46
CA ALA A 279 33.16 19.15 -31.81
C ALA A 279 33.04 19.20 -30.25
N GLN A 280 32.92 20.39 -29.64
CA GLN A 280 32.68 20.54 -28.22
C GLN A 280 31.27 20.13 -27.81
N ALA A 281 30.27 20.42 -28.63
CA ALA A 281 28.90 19.96 -28.41
C ALA A 281 28.76 18.43 -28.49
N GLN A 282 29.49 17.79 -29.41
CA GLN A 282 29.51 16.33 -29.52
C GLN A 282 30.24 15.67 -28.35
N ALA A 283 31.32 16.23 -27.83
CA ALA A 283 32.01 15.72 -26.65
C ALA A 283 31.16 15.88 -25.38
N GLN A 284 30.47 17.02 -25.24
CA GLN A 284 29.51 17.22 -24.13
C GLN A 284 28.27 16.32 -24.23
N ALA A 285 27.75 16.11 -25.45
CA ALA A 285 26.62 15.20 -25.67
C ALA A 285 27.01 13.74 -25.43
N GLN A 286 28.24 13.31 -25.77
CA GLN A 286 28.73 11.96 -25.43
C GLN A 286 28.99 11.78 -23.93
N ALA A 287 29.48 12.79 -23.23
CA ALA A 287 29.64 12.75 -21.78
C ALA A 287 28.28 12.73 -21.06
N GLN A 288 27.29 13.48 -21.55
CA GLN A 288 25.91 13.44 -21.05
C GLN A 288 25.20 12.12 -21.37
N ALA A 289 25.42 11.56 -22.56
CA ALA A 289 24.88 10.26 -22.94
C ALA A 289 25.49 9.11 -22.13
N GLN A 290 26.79 9.17 -21.77
CA GLN A 290 27.42 8.20 -20.88
C GLN A 290 26.96 8.37 -19.42
N ALA A 291 26.66 9.58 -18.95
CA ALA A 291 26.05 9.83 -17.65
C ALA A 291 24.59 9.40 -17.60
N GLN A 292 23.85 9.52 -18.72
CA GLN A 292 22.47 9.05 -18.85
C GLN A 292 22.36 7.55 -19.06
N ALA A 293 23.30 6.90 -19.74
CA ALA A 293 23.32 5.44 -19.93
C ALA A 293 23.49 4.65 -18.60
N GLY A 294 23.92 5.31 -17.53
CA GLY A 294 23.90 4.75 -16.17
C GLY A 294 22.54 4.90 -15.46
N HIS A 295 21.57 5.64 -16.04
CA HIS A 295 20.28 5.96 -15.41
C HIS A 295 19.05 5.50 -16.20
N ASP A 296 19.21 5.08 -17.46
CA ASP A 296 18.12 4.54 -18.29
C ASP A 296 18.02 3.01 -18.16
N ARG A 297 17.72 2.52 -16.96
CA ARG A 297 17.02 1.25 -16.84
C ARG A 297 15.53 1.52 -17.05
N PRO A 298 14.83 0.80 -17.94
CA PRO A 298 13.41 1.02 -18.16
C PRO A 298 12.64 0.81 -16.86
N PHE A 299 11.93 1.84 -16.47
CA PHE A 299 11.05 1.88 -15.30
C PHE A 299 10.06 0.70 -15.38
N GLY A 300 10.18 -0.30 -14.51
CA GLY A 300 9.18 -1.36 -14.36
C GLY A 300 9.66 -2.81 -14.40
N GLN A 301 10.89 -3.12 -14.81
CA GLN A 301 11.37 -4.52 -14.87
C GLN A 301 12.03 -5.02 -13.56
N ASP A 302 12.65 -4.14 -12.77
CA ASP A 302 13.35 -4.56 -11.53
C ASP A 302 12.41 -4.75 -10.33
N HIS A 303 11.28 -4.05 -10.26
CA HIS A 303 10.37 -4.12 -9.11
C HIS A 303 9.71 -5.51 -8.91
N GLY A 304 9.43 -6.23 -10.00
CA GLY A 304 8.89 -7.58 -9.93
C GLY A 304 9.90 -8.58 -9.39
N HIS A 305 11.15 -8.46 -9.79
CA HIS A 305 12.23 -9.38 -9.45
C HIS A 305 12.56 -9.37 -7.94
N ASP A 306 12.69 -8.21 -7.32
CA ASP A 306 12.96 -8.11 -5.87
C ASP A 306 11.82 -8.68 -5.01
N ALA A 307 10.57 -8.43 -5.43
CA ALA A 307 9.41 -9.00 -4.74
C ALA A 307 9.33 -10.53 -4.92
N ASP A 308 9.82 -11.07 -6.02
CA ASP A 308 9.90 -12.51 -6.24
C ASP A 308 11.02 -13.16 -5.42
N ILE A 309 12.19 -12.52 -5.32
CA ILE A 309 13.29 -12.97 -4.43
C ILE A 309 12.78 -13.06 -2.98
N LEU A 310 12.09 -12.00 -2.50
CA LEU A 310 11.52 -12.05 -1.15
C LEU A 310 10.46 -13.15 -1.03
N ALA A 311 9.59 -13.35 -2.02
CA ALA A 311 8.56 -14.38 -2.01
C ALA A 311 9.16 -15.78 -1.90
N ASP A 312 10.18 -16.09 -2.69
CA ASP A 312 10.89 -17.38 -2.65
C ASP A 312 11.57 -17.58 -1.29
N TRP A 313 12.18 -16.53 -0.77
CA TRP A 313 12.79 -16.55 0.54
C TRP A 313 11.75 -16.81 1.66
N LEU A 314 10.58 -16.16 1.62
CA LEU A 314 9.50 -16.40 2.59
C LEU A 314 9.01 -17.85 2.56
N GLN A 315 8.87 -18.44 1.37
CA GLN A 315 8.47 -19.83 1.21
C GLN A 315 9.51 -20.79 1.81
N ALA A 316 10.80 -20.53 1.59
CA ALA A 316 11.88 -21.29 2.19
C ALA A 316 11.90 -21.23 3.73
N HIS A 317 11.24 -20.21 4.31
CA HIS A 317 11.14 -19.98 5.76
C HIS A 317 9.75 -20.32 6.36
N GLY A 318 8.99 -21.18 5.66
CA GLY A 318 7.72 -21.73 6.18
C GLY A 318 6.47 -20.91 5.90
N LEU A 319 6.56 -19.84 5.11
CA LEU A 319 5.39 -19.03 4.73
C LEU A 319 4.91 -19.40 3.33
N ALA A 320 3.81 -20.15 3.23
CA ALA A 320 3.22 -20.52 1.95
C ALA A 320 2.41 -19.37 1.33
N LEU A 321 2.42 -19.27 0.00
CA LEU A 321 1.49 -18.44 -0.74
C LEU A 321 0.09 -19.04 -0.64
N VAL A 322 -0.86 -18.32 -0.05
CA VAL A 322 -2.19 -18.86 0.29
C VAL A 322 -3.36 -18.13 -0.38
N ASP A 323 -3.17 -16.88 -0.79
CA ASP A 323 -4.19 -16.09 -1.47
C ASP A 323 -3.57 -15.03 -2.38
N GLN A 324 -4.31 -14.65 -3.44
CA GLN A 324 -3.90 -13.63 -4.40
C GLN A 324 -5.09 -12.73 -4.79
N PRO A 325 -5.60 -11.90 -3.86
CA PRO A 325 -6.66 -10.99 -4.18
C PRO A 325 -6.24 -10.00 -5.26
N THR A 326 -7.18 -9.67 -6.14
CA THR A 326 -6.95 -8.71 -7.23
C THR A 326 -6.90 -7.29 -6.68
N THR A 327 -5.79 -6.58 -6.89
CA THR A 327 -5.72 -5.14 -6.63
C THR A 327 -6.46 -4.41 -7.74
N MET A 328 -7.44 -3.60 -7.37
CA MET A 328 -8.23 -2.83 -8.32
C MET A 328 -8.22 -1.35 -7.96
N ILE A 329 -8.30 -0.50 -8.99
CA ILE A 329 -8.36 0.95 -8.86
C ILE A 329 -9.52 1.53 -9.66
N ARG A 330 -10.11 2.60 -9.13
CA ARG A 330 -11.03 3.50 -9.83
C ARG A 330 -10.45 4.90 -9.74
N LEU A 331 -10.10 5.47 -10.88
CA LEU A 331 -9.59 6.85 -10.94
C LEU A 331 -10.75 7.84 -10.78
N ALA A 332 -10.47 8.96 -10.12
CA ALA A 332 -11.38 10.10 -10.08
C ALA A 332 -11.56 10.67 -11.50
N ALA A 333 -12.72 11.27 -11.74
CA ALA A 333 -12.91 12.06 -12.95
C ALA A 333 -11.90 13.23 -12.97
N PRO A 334 -11.36 13.63 -14.15
CA PRO A 334 -10.51 14.80 -14.25
C PRO A 334 -11.20 16.02 -13.63
N ARG A 335 -10.52 16.72 -12.73
CA ARG A 335 -11.02 17.98 -12.19
C ARG A 335 -10.97 19.04 -13.31
N SER A 336 -12.01 19.84 -13.43
CA SER A 336 -11.96 21.02 -14.29
C SER A 336 -10.94 22.02 -13.72
N ASP A 337 -10.14 22.66 -14.58
CA ASP A 337 -9.05 23.60 -14.18
C ASP A 337 -9.51 24.81 -13.32
N THR A 338 -10.82 24.96 -13.09
CA THR A 338 -11.39 26.05 -12.29
C THR A 338 -11.30 25.84 -10.78
N ASP A 339 -11.00 24.62 -10.29
CA ASP A 339 -11.02 24.28 -8.86
C ASP A 339 -9.62 24.03 -8.24
N ALA A 340 -8.55 24.43 -8.93
CA ALA A 340 -7.20 24.31 -8.38
C ALA A 340 -7.02 25.37 -7.26
N PRO A 341 -6.71 24.97 -6.01
CA PRO A 341 -6.33 25.94 -4.99
C PRO A 341 -5.01 26.59 -5.41
N ALA A 342 -4.98 27.92 -5.43
CA ALA A 342 -3.78 28.72 -5.69
C ALA A 342 -2.75 28.46 -4.56
N GLY A 343 -1.89 27.49 -4.76
CA GLY A 343 -0.80 27.12 -3.85
C GLY A 343 0.53 27.29 -4.56
N ASN A 344 1.11 28.50 -4.48
CA ASN A 344 2.48 28.78 -4.91
C ASN A 344 3.48 28.23 -3.91
N GLY A 345 4.02 27.03 -4.18
CA GLY A 345 5.28 26.54 -3.64
C GLY A 345 6.10 25.96 -4.78
N PRO A 346 7.45 26.04 -4.78
CA PRO A 346 8.25 25.38 -5.81
C PRO A 346 7.94 23.89 -5.77
N GLN A 347 7.31 23.39 -6.84
CA GLN A 347 7.12 21.96 -7.03
C GLN A 347 8.51 21.35 -7.26
N ASN A 348 9.06 20.73 -6.22
CA ASN A 348 10.23 19.87 -6.38
C ASN A 348 9.84 18.80 -7.39
N ALA A 349 10.67 18.64 -8.42
CA ALA A 349 10.52 17.56 -9.39
C ALA A 349 10.33 16.23 -8.62
N PRO A 350 9.40 15.36 -9.05
CA PRO A 350 9.16 14.10 -8.36
C PRO A 350 10.46 13.31 -8.29
N GLN A 351 10.98 13.10 -7.08
CA GLN A 351 12.16 12.27 -6.87
C GLN A 351 11.82 10.84 -7.33
N ALA A 352 12.73 10.22 -8.08
CA ALA A 352 12.58 8.83 -8.49
C ALA A 352 12.39 7.95 -7.24
N ARG A 353 11.39 7.07 -7.29
CA ARG A 353 11.11 6.11 -6.20
C ARG A 353 12.15 5.00 -6.25
N THR A 354 12.62 4.57 -5.09
CA THR A 354 13.68 3.58 -4.96
C THR A 354 13.19 2.28 -4.33
N ALA A 355 12.07 2.30 -3.59
CA ALA A 355 11.53 1.09 -2.99
C ALA A 355 10.98 0.13 -4.05
N THR A 356 11.55 -1.06 -4.08
CA THR A 356 11.19 -2.15 -5.02
C THR A 356 10.35 -3.23 -4.33
N VAL A 357 10.36 -3.28 -3.00
CA VAL A 357 9.58 -4.22 -2.20
C VAL A 357 8.60 -3.49 -1.31
N CYS A 358 7.34 -3.91 -1.36
CA CYS A 358 6.26 -3.37 -0.55
C CYS A 358 5.39 -4.50 0.01
N ALA A 359 5.11 -4.46 1.32
CA ALA A 359 4.02 -5.23 1.90
C ALA A 359 2.98 -4.31 2.53
N LEU A 360 1.72 -4.70 2.40
CA LEU A 360 0.56 -3.91 2.81
C LEU A 360 0.47 -3.82 4.34
N ALA A 361 -0.01 -2.70 4.84
CA ALA A 361 -0.33 -2.53 6.27
C ALA A 361 -1.45 -3.50 6.70
N ALA A 362 -2.47 -3.62 5.86
CA ALA A 362 -3.48 -4.68 5.78
C ALA A 362 -4.08 -4.59 4.38
N GLN A 363 -4.68 -5.66 3.85
CA GLN A 363 -5.29 -5.63 2.51
C GLN A 363 -6.33 -4.51 2.35
N ALA A 364 -7.01 -4.12 3.43
CA ALA A 364 -7.97 -3.02 3.42
C ALA A 364 -7.33 -1.63 3.45
N LEU A 365 -6.14 -1.49 4.03
CA LEU A 365 -5.50 -0.19 4.30
C LEU A 365 -4.41 0.19 3.28
N GLY A 366 -4.05 -0.70 2.38
CA GLY A 366 -3.04 -0.48 1.34
C GLY A 366 -1.59 -0.51 1.78
#